data_6f484460f364157c0be588e4d69cd628
#
_entry.id   6f484460f364157c0be588e4d69cd628
#
_cell.length_a   1.000
_cell.length_b   1.000
_cell.length_c   1.000
_cell.angle_alpha   90.00
_cell.angle_beta   90.00
_cell.angle_gamma   90.00
#
_symmetry.space_group_name_H-M   'P 1'
#
loop_
_entity.id
_entity.type
_entity.pdbx_description
1 polymer ?
#
loop_
_entity_poly.entity_id
_entity_poly.type
_entity_poly.pdbx_seq_one_letter_code
_entity_poly.pdbx_strand_id
1 'polypeptide(L)'
;MVAWLQKPEFKHYPVGFDFRPERKKPHLALPADQAKAVAAFLAKQSDARIKVGVMKPGTPEQLARGETLYREHGCQNCHLTPANTPRGYVGGTSSTSLLKLNERLNPDWVYRFNQNPDDFEPDSGAYIPKPPLPDEDIYAITAFMMTFK
;
A
#
# COMPACT_ATOMS: atom_id res chain seq x y z
N MET A 1 8.76 2.25 -13.17
CA MET A 1 8.40 0.88 -13.65
C MET A 1 9.44 0.29 -14.58
N VAL A 2 9.79 0.88 -15.75
CA VAL A 2 10.75 0.28 -16.72
C VAL A 2 12.08 -0.10 -16.07
N ALA A 3 12.74 0.80 -15.36
CA ALA A 3 14.01 0.53 -14.70
C ALA A 3 13.92 -0.63 -13.69
N TRP A 4 12.80 -0.76 -13.00
CA TRP A 4 12.58 -1.87 -12.08
C TRP A 4 12.36 -3.20 -12.81
N LEU A 5 11.67 -3.20 -13.95
CA LEU A 5 11.51 -4.41 -14.77
C LEU A 5 12.85 -4.90 -15.36
N GLN A 6 13.77 -3.98 -15.64
CA GLN A 6 15.12 -4.32 -16.11
C GLN A 6 16.04 -4.79 -14.99
N LYS A 7 15.87 -4.25 -13.78
CA LYS A 7 16.67 -4.60 -12.60
C LYS A 7 15.75 -4.79 -11.39
N PRO A 8 15.03 -5.91 -11.32
CA PRO A 8 14.09 -6.15 -10.23
C PRO A 8 14.82 -6.39 -8.91
N GLU A 9 14.46 -5.62 -7.91
CA GLU A 9 14.98 -5.74 -6.55
C GLU A 9 13.87 -5.52 -5.53
N PHE A 10 13.87 -6.28 -4.44
CA PHE A 10 12.98 -6.05 -3.28
C PHE A 10 13.52 -4.93 -2.39
N LYS A 11 13.53 -3.69 -2.87
CA LYS A 11 14.08 -2.55 -2.12
C LYS A 11 13.22 -2.06 -0.96
N HIS A 12 11.94 -2.46 -0.92
CA HIS A 12 10.94 -1.83 -0.07
C HIS A 12 10.35 -2.74 1.01
N TYR A 13 10.93 -3.91 1.20
CA TYR A 13 10.47 -4.86 2.22
C TYR A 13 11.59 -5.16 3.21
N PRO A 14 11.92 -4.22 4.12
CA PRO A 14 13.05 -4.41 5.01
C PRO A 14 12.84 -5.49 6.08
N VAL A 15 11.57 -5.87 6.33
CA VAL A 15 11.25 -6.86 7.38
C VAL A 15 9.89 -7.49 7.09
N GLY A 16 9.75 -8.78 7.34
CA GLY A 16 8.47 -9.46 7.52
C GLY A 16 7.86 -10.11 6.28
N PHE A 17 8.23 -9.74 5.07
CA PHE A 17 7.67 -10.35 3.85
C PHE A 17 8.59 -11.38 3.20
N ASP A 18 9.83 -11.47 3.63
CA ASP A 18 10.75 -12.49 3.12
C ASP A 18 10.70 -13.76 3.98
N PHE A 19 9.54 -14.39 3.99
CA PHE A 19 9.42 -15.75 4.51
C PHE A 19 10.11 -16.80 3.61
N ARG A 20 10.72 -16.36 2.53
CA ARG A 20 11.41 -17.20 1.56
C ARG A 20 12.78 -16.59 1.25
N PRO A 21 13.80 -16.93 2.03
CA PRO A 21 15.16 -16.43 1.85
C PRO A 21 15.75 -16.73 0.46
N GLU A 22 15.16 -17.67 -0.29
CA GLU A 22 15.57 -18.00 -1.66
C GLU A 22 15.09 -16.97 -2.70
N ARG A 23 14.05 -16.18 -2.42
CA ARG A 23 13.53 -15.18 -3.35
C ARG A 23 14.36 -13.90 -3.34
N LYS A 24 15.49 -13.94 -4.02
CA LYS A 24 16.36 -12.76 -4.17
C LYS A 24 15.82 -11.71 -5.15
N LYS A 25 14.90 -12.10 -6.04
CA LYS A 25 14.32 -11.22 -7.07
C LYS A 25 12.85 -11.55 -7.31
N PRO A 26 11.99 -10.54 -7.53
CA PRO A 26 10.55 -10.75 -7.76
C PRO A 26 10.25 -11.44 -9.10
N HIS A 27 11.09 -11.22 -10.12
CA HIS A 27 11.00 -11.83 -11.44
C HIS A 27 12.36 -11.77 -12.15
N LEU A 28 12.46 -12.39 -13.33
CA LEU A 28 13.64 -12.27 -14.19
C LEU A 28 13.77 -10.83 -14.69
N ALA A 29 15.01 -10.38 -14.84
CA ALA A 29 15.30 -9.09 -15.47
C ALA A 29 14.90 -9.13 -16.96
N LEU A 30 14.14 -8.14 -17.41
CA LEU A 30 13.68 -8.04 -18.79
C LEU A 30 14.64 -7.21 -19.63
N PRO A 31 14.87 -7.56 -20.92
CA PRO A 31 15.50 -6.69 -21.89
C PRO A 31 14.78 -5.33 -22.00
N ALA A 32 15.49 -4.30 -22.48
CA ALA A 32 14.99 -2.92 -22.45
C ALA A 32 13.69 -2.72 -23.27
N ASP A 33 13.58 -3.36 -24.43
CA ASP A 33 12.40 -3.33 -25.29
C ASP A 33 11.21 -4.02 -24.63
N GLN A 34 11.43 -5.21 -24.07
CA GLN A 34 10.38 -5.95 -23.35
C GLN A 34 9.93 -5.20 -22.08
N ALA A 35 10.85 -4.63 -21.31
CA ALA A 35 10.53 -3.82 -20.16
C ALA A 35 9.66 -2.60 -20.51
N LYS A 36 9.95 -1.94 -21.65
CA LYS A 36 9.13 -0.85 -22.17
C LYS A 36 7.74 -1.32 -22.60
N ALA A 37 7.67 -2.44 -23.32
CA ALA A 37 6.38 -3.02 -23.77
C ALA A 37 5.49 -3.43 -22.59
N VAL A 38 6.06 -4.12 -21.61
CA VAL A 38 5.33 -4.51 -20.38
C VAL A 38 4.88 -3.29 -19.60
N ALA A 39 5.74 -2.28 -19.42
CA ALA A 39 5.38 -1.06 -18.72
C ALA A 39 4.24 -0.31 -19.43
N ALA A 40 4.29 -0.24 -20.77
CA ALA A 40 3.23 0.40 -21.58
C ALA A 40 1.91 -0.37 -21.50
N PHE A 41 1.95 -1.69 -21.48
CA PHE A 41 0.77 -2.52 -21.29
C PHE A 41 0.16 -2.28 -19.90
N LEU A 42 0.96 -2.38 -18.84
CA LEU A 42 0.49 -2.19 -17.47
C LEU A 42 -0.06 -0.78 -17.22
N ALA A 43 0.55 0.24 -17.85
CA ALA A 43 0.08 1.62 -17.71
C ALA A 43 -1.31 1.86 -18.34
N LYS A 44 -1.76 0.99 -19.22
CA LYS A 44 -3.11 1.03 -19.84
C LYS A 44 -4.15 0.25 -19.06
N GLN A 45 -3.73 -0.54 -18.07
CA GLN A 45 -4.68 -1.30 -17.28
C GLN A 45 -5.44 -0.36 -16.33
N SER A 46 -6.73 -0.55 -16.25
CA SER A 46 -7.61 0.17 -15.33
C SER A 46 -8.56 -0.80 -14.67
N ASP A 47 -8.99 -0.47 -13.48
CA ASP A 47 -10.01 -1.20 -12.75
C ASP A 47 -11.24 -0.30 -12.61
N ALA A 48 -12.37 -0.72 -13.18
CA ALA A 48 -13.62 0.05 -13.17
C ALA A 48 -14.16 0.31 -11.75
N ARG A 49 -13.72 -0.46 -10.77
CA ARG A 49 -14.06 -0.26 -9.36
C ARG A 49 -13.39 0.98 -8.76
N ILE A 50 -12.30 1.48 -9.38
CA ILE A 50 -11.50 2.59 -8.88
C ILE A 50 -11.95 3.88 -9.56
N LYS A 51 -12.57 4.78 -8.80
CA LYS A 51 -12.87 6.13 -9.26
C LYS A 51 -11.62 6.99 -9.14
N VAL A 52 -11.08 7.40 -10.29
CA VAL A 52 -9.85 8.21 -10.35
C VAL A 52 -10.08 9.62 -9.85
N GLY A 53 -9.14 10.13 -9.04
CA GLY A 53 -9.13 11.51 -8.57
C GLY A 53 -10.06 11.80 -7.38
N VAL A 54 -10.53 10.78 -6.70
CA VAL A 54 -11.32 10.91 -5.46
C VAL A 54 -10.42 11.39 -4.32
N MET A 55 -9.28 10.72 -4.14
CA MET A 55 -8.33 11.09 -3.10
C MET A 55 -7.54 12.34 -3.47
N LYS A 56 -7.52 13.29 -2.54
CA LYS A 56 -6.68 14.51 -2.60
C LYS A 56 -5.74 14.51 -1.41
N PRO A 57 -4.66 15.29 -1.43
CA PRO A 57 -3.86 15.52 -0.24
C PRO A 57 -4.77 15.96 0.92
N GLY A 58 -4.62 15.29 2.06
CA GLY A 58 -5.45 15.60 3.24
C GLY A 58 -5.15 16.98 3.81
N THR A 59 -6.19 17.66 4.33
CA THR A 59 -5.99 18.86 5.16
C THR A 59 -5.33 18.47 6.49
N PRO A 60 -4.72 19.42 7.22
CA PRO A 60 -4.15 19.12 8.54
C PRO A 60 -5.14 18.43 9.49
N GLU A 61 -6.40 18.85 9.48
CA GLU A 61 -7.47 18.28 10.30
C GLU A 61 -7.79 16.85 9.89
N GLN A 62 -7.88 16.58 8.58
CA GLN A 62 -8.09 15.23 8.05
C GLN A 62 -6.92 14.30 8.40
N LEU A 63 -5.68 14.78 8.31
CA LEU A 63 -4.51 13.99 8.66
C LEU A 63 -4.48 13.67 10.15
N ALA A 64 -4.76 14.63 11.01
CA ALA A 64 -4.85 14.42 12.46
C ALA A 64 -5.97 13.44 12.83
N ARG A 65 -7.15 13.58 12.22
CA ARG A 65 -8.28 12.64 12.38
C ARG A 65 -7.88 11.24 11.91
N GLY A 66 -7.26 11.14 10.74
CA GLY A 66 -6.80 9.88 10.15
C GLY A 66 -5.77 9.18 11.02
N GLU A 67 -4.81 9.92 11.59
CA GLU A 67 -3.82 9.38 12.52
C GLU A 67 -4.48 8.81 13.78
N THR A 68 -5.42 9.55 14.37
CA THR A 68 -6.16 9.11 15.55
C THR A 68 -6.89 7.80 15.28
N LEU A 69 -7.70 7.77 14.23
CA LEU A 69 -8.45 6.58 13.84
C LEU A 69 -7.55 5.39 13.48
N TYR A 70 -6.44 5.62 12.77
CA TYR A 70 -5.47 4.59 12.42
C TYR A 70 -4.91 3.89 13.68
N ARG A 71 -4.66 4.67 14.74
CA ARG A 71 -4.18 4.15 16.03
C ARG A 71 -5.28 3.46 16.82
N GLU A 72 -6.46 4.07 16.94
CA GLU A 72 -7.61 3.54 17.67
C GLU A 72 -8.09 2.21 17.13
N HIS A 73 -8.10 2.06 15.80
CA HIS A 73 -8.47 0.81 15.12
C HIS A 73 -7.33 -0.20 15.04
N GLY A 74 -6.17 0.10 15.59
CA GLY A 74 -5.06 -0.84 15.74
C GLY A 74 -4.42 -1.28 14.41
N CYS A 75 -4.51 -0.50 13.34
CA CYS A 75 -3.93 -0.83 12.03
C CYS A 75 -2.44 -1.18 12.14
N GLN A 76 -1.72 -0.47 13.00
CA GLN A 76 -0.30 -0.70 13.30
C GLN A 76 -0.01 -2.04 14.02
N ASN A 77 -1.03 -2.71 14.58
CA ASN A 77 -0.80 -4.00 15.24
C ASN A 77 -0.42 -5.09 14.23
N CYS A 78 -0.88 -4.95 12.98
CA CYS A 78 -0.60 -5.86 11.89
C CYS A 78 0.40 -5.30 10.88
N HIS A 79 0.45 -3.97 10.70
CA HIS A 79 1.21 -3.30 9.65
C HIS A 79 2.44 -2.57 10.20
N LEU A 80 3.59 -2.73 9.52
CA LEU A 80 4.74 -1.84 9.74
C LEU A 80 4.40 -0.44 9.27
N THR A 81 4.61 0.54 10.13
CA THR A 81 4.27 1.95 9.95
C THR A 81 5.49 2.83 10.20
N PRO A 82 5.77 3.86 9.40
CA PRO A 82 6.85 4.80 9.69
C PRO A 82 6.70 5.42 11.07
N ALA A 83 7.81 5.56 11.79
CA ALA A 83 7.84 6.17 13.11
C ALA A 83 9.20 6.76 13.43
N ASN A 84 9.21 7.77 14.30
CA ASN A 84 10.44 8.37 14.82
C ASN A 84 11.06 7.48 15.92
N THR A 85 11.65 6.37 15.50
CA THR A 85 12.35 5.40 16.34
C THR A 85 13.73 5.12 15.74
N PRO A 86 14.68 4.53 16.46
CA PRO A 86 15.97 4.13 15.90
C PRO A 86 15.87 3.20 14.68
N ARG A 87 14.76 2.46 14.55
CA ARG A 87 14.49 1.59 13.41
C ARG A 87 13.79 2.31 12.25
N GLY A 88 13.27 3.53 12.48
CA GLY A 88 12.47 4.28 11.51
C GLY A 88 11.02 3.79 11.35
N TYR A 89 10.60 2.78 12.10
CA TYR A 89 9.26 2.20 12.03
C TYR A 89 8.82 1.55 13.35
N VAL A 90 7.51 1.35 13.46
CA VAL A 90 6.84 0.55 14.50
C VAL A 90 5.80 -0.36 13.86
N GLY A 91 5.24 -1.28 14.64
CA GLY A 91 4.10 -2.09 14.25
C GLY A 91 4.39 -3.56 14.01
N GLY A 92 3.35 -4.29 13.63
CA GLY A 92 3.39 -5.73 13.42
C GLY A 92 3.90 -6.10 12.03
N THR A 93 4.21 -7.38 11.87
CA THR A 93 4.71 -7.99 10.63
C THR A 93 3.76 -9.05 10.07
N SER A 94 2.56 -9.15 10.64
CA SER A 94 1.57 -10.15 10.21
C SER A 94 0.83 -9.75 8.93
N SER A 95 1.00 -8.52 8.47
CA SER A 95 0.39 -8.01 7.24
C SER A 95 1.38 -7.20 6.41
N THR A 96 0.94 -6.72 5.24
CA THR A 96 1.76 -5.94 4.31
C THR A 96 2.35 -4.70 4.99
N SER A 97 3.65 -4.48 4.80
CA SER A 97 4.31 -3.26 5.25
C SER A 97 3.74 -2.02 4.55
N LEU A 98 3.42 -1.00 5.33
CA LEU A 98 2.95 0.30 4.81
C LEU A 98 4.08 1.32 4.66
N LEU A 99 5.33 0.93 4.90
CA LEU A 99 6.48 1.80 4.66
C LEU A 99 6.51 2.20 3.19
N LYS A 100 6.70 3.49 2.92
CA LYS A 100 6.71 4.07 1.56
C LYS A 100 5.44 3.79 0.76
N LEU A 101 4.30 3.76 1.43
CA LEU A 101 3.02 3.44 0.78
C LEU A 101 2.72 4.38 -0.38
N ASN A 102 2.96 5.69 -0.19
CA ASN A 102 2.72 6.73 -1.19
C ASN A 102 3.58 6.60 -2.46
N GLU A 103 4.72 5.91 -2.39
CA GLU A 103 5.58 5.64 -3.55
C GLU A 103 5.13 4.39 -4.33
N ARG A 104 4.32 3.54 -3.71
CA ARG A 104 4.02 2.18 -4.18
C ARG A 104 2.61 2.00 -4.70
N LEU A 105 1.64 2.66 -4.09
CA LEU A 105 0.22 2.45 -4.38
C LEU A 105 -0.49 3.75 -4.77
N ASN A 106 -1.49 3.60 -5.63
CA ASN A 106 -2.39 4.68 -6.00
C ASN A 106 -3.33 5.00 -4.83
N PRO A 107 -3.46 6.28 -4.41
CA PRO A 107 -4.31 6.67 -3.28
C PRO A 107 -5.79 6.31 -3.48
N ASP A 108 -6.34 6.44 -4.69
CA ASP A 108 -7.73 6.08 -4.97
C ASP A 108 -7.96 4.56 -4.81
N TRP A 109 -6.94 3.76 -5.18
CA TRP A 109 -6.99 2.31 -4.96
C TRP A 109 -6.96 1.98 -3.47
N VAL A 110 -6.06 2.60 -2.69
CA VAL A 110 -5.96 2.36 -1.23
C VAL A 110 -7.27 2.75 -0.55
N TYR A 111 -7.86 3.88 -0.94
CA TYR A 111 -9.15 4.31 -0.40
C TYR A 111 -10.26 3.30 -0.70
N ARG A 112 -10.38 2.89 -1.96
CA ARG A 112 -11.41 1.92 -2.35
C ARG A 112 -11.21 0.55 -1.72
N PHE A 113 -9.96 0.12 -1.57
CA PHE A 113 -9.61 -1.11 -0.85
C PHE A 113 -10.04 -1.03 0.63
N ASN A 114 -9.74 0.08 1.30
CA ASN A 114 -10.14 0.27 2.71
C ASN A 114 -11.66 0.33 2.90
N GLN A 115 -12.41 0.80 1.90
CA GLN A 115 -13.88 0.79 1.94
C GLN A 115 -14.44 -0.64 1.91
N ASN A 116 -13.89 -1.50 1.08
CA ASN A 116 -14.34 -2.88 0.95
C ASN A 116 -13.23 -3.80 0.43
N PRO A 117 -12.40 -4.36 1.31
CA PRO A 117 -11.31 -5.27 0.92
C PRO A 117 -11.78 -6.50 0.17
N ASP A 118 -12.97 -7.02 0.52
CA ASP A 118 -13.53 -8.25 -0.07
C ASP A 118 -13.76 -8.14 -1.58
N ASP A 119 -13.96 -6.93 -2.11
CA ASP A 119 -14.09 -6.72 -3.56
C ASP A 119 -12.79 -7.03 -4.31
N PHE A 120 -11.65 -7.03 -3.63
CA PHE A 120 -10.34 -7.21 -4.25
C PHE A 120 -9.70 -8.56 -3.93
N GLU A 121 -10.00 -9.11 -2.79
CA GLU A 121 -9.38 -10.32 -2.25
C GLU A 121 -10.42 -11.31 -1.69
N PRO A 122 -11.47 -11.67 -2.47
CA PRO A 122 -12.59 -12.48 -1.95
C PRO A 122 -12.16 -13.87 -1.49
N ASP A 123 -11.10 -14.43 -2.08
CA ASP A 123 -10.66 -15.81 -1.86
C ASP A 123 -9.27 -15.91 -1.21
N SER A 124 -8.75 -14.82 -0.66
CA SER A 124 -7.37 -14.81 -0.12
C SER A 124 -7.18 -15.70 1.10
N GLY A 125 -8.26 -16.10 1.78
CA GLY A 125 -8.21 -16.76 3.09
C GLY A 125 -7.60 -15.89 4.20
N ALA A 126 -7.13 -14.70 3.83
CA ALA A 126 -6.65 -13.70 4.79
C ALA A 126 -7.84 -12.90 5.32
N TYR A 127 -7.98 -12.87 6.62
CA TYR A 127 -8.95 -11.97 7.24
C TYR A 127 -8.42 -10.53 7.15
N ILE A 128 -9.01 -9.77 6.24
CA ILE A 128 -8.76 -8.32 6.14
C ILE A 128 -10.00 -7.64 6.73
N PRO A 129 -9.92 -7.14 7.98
CA PRO A 129 -11.08 -6.55 8.62
C PRO A 129 -11.49 -5.28 7.88
N LYS A 130 -12.75 -5.23 7.43
CA LYS A 130 -13.36 -3.99 6.99
C LYS A 130 -13.60 -3.12 8.23
N PRO A 131 -13.00 -1.93 8.33
CA PRO A 131 -13.27 -1.06 9.45
C PRO A 131 -14.75 -0.61 9.40
N PRO A 132 -15.51 -0.72 10.50
CA PRO A 132 -16.91 -0.29 10.55
C PRO A 132 -16.99 1.24 10.68
N LEU A 133 -16.46 1.94 9.69
CA LEU A 133 -16.31 3.38 9.68
C LEU A 133 -17.07 4.01 8.52
N PRO A 134 -17.59 5.23 8.69
CA PRO A 134 -18.13 6.00 7.59
C PRO A 134 -17.04 6.37 6.56
N ASP A 135 -17.44 6.62 5.33
CA ASP A 135 -16.53 6.89 4.22
C ASP A 135 -15.60 8.08 4.48
N GLU A 136 -16.05 9.10 5.19
CA GLU A 136 -15.24 10.26 5.57
C GLU A 136 -14.07 9.89 6.50
N ASP A 137 -14.27 8.96 7.41
CA ASP A 137 -13.24 8.47 8.31
C ASP A 137 -12.27 7.53 7.59
N ILE A 138 -12.76 6.68 6.68
CA ILE A 138 -11.92 5.87 5.79
C ILE A 138 -11.07 6.78 4.89
N TYR A 139 -11.66 7.88 4.40
CA TYR A 139 -10.92 8.89 3.64
C TYR A 139 -9.79 9.50 4.46
N ALA A 140 -10.07 9.92 5.69
CA ALA A 140 -9.09 10.51 6.60
C ALA A 140 -7.94 9.54 6.92
N ILE A 141 -8.26 8.27 7.25
CA ILE A 141 -7.25 7.22 7.47
C ILE A 141 -6.38 7.05 6.21
N THR A 142 -6.99 6.96 5.04
CA THR A 142 -6.27 6.78 3.78
C THR A 142 -5.36 7.99 3.51
N ALA A 143 -5.86 9.21 3.70
CA ALA A 143 -5.05 10.42 3.54
C ALA A 143 -3.83 10.43 4.47
N PHE A 144 -4.01 10.02 5.72
CA PHE A 144 -2.91 9.86 6.67
C PHE A 144 -1.92 8.78 6.21
N MET A 145 -2.39 7.59 5.83
CA MET A 145 -1.54 6.52 5.32
C MET A 145 -0.72 6.94 4.09
N MET A 146 -1.28 7.78 3.23
CA MET A 146 -0.58 8.31 2.05
C MET A 146 0.53 9.32 2.39
N THR A 147 0.71 9.70 3.66
CA THR A 147 1.89 10.46 4.12
C THR A 147 3.12 9.57 4.38
N PHE A 148 2.97 8.26 4.40
CA PHE A 148 4.03 7.31 4.73
C PHE A 148 5.11 7.27 3.63
N LYS A 149 6.30 7.78 3.97
CA LYS A 149 7.48 7.88 3.11
C LYS A 149 8.55 6.87 3.50
#